data_0f48b08138ede18f18a4f841d9596fc5
#
_entry.id   0f48b08138ede18f18a4f841d9596fc5
#
_cell.length_a   1.000
_cell.length_b   1.000
_cell.length_c   1.000
_cell.angle_alpha   90.00
_cell.angle_beta   90.00
_cell.angle_gamma   90.00
#
_symmetry.space_group_name_H-M   'P 1'
#
loop_
_entity.id
_entity.type
_entity.pdbx_description
1 polymer ?
#
loop_
_entity_poly.entity_id
_entity_poly.type
_entity_poly.pdbx_seq_one_letter_code
_entity_poly.pdbx_strand_id
1 'polypeptide(L)'
;MPTPPSSSWKLYTEHVSAVEQHGRDLVVERAVWDVRITRKAIVLGSRQDQSQLNGEQCNRDEIEIVRRRSGGGIVFLAPGEHVWLDVVIPRGDALWNDDVAKASWWLGDVWVQTLNALGENNVSAHRESLSSDAWGDLLCFAGVGPGEVVRQSAELLSKFVGISQRRTRDYARFQCTIYTKWNPRDVEMYVMNTPGNLSEIAQRVAAVQVSQQAIVDTFVSLLPL
;
A
#
# COMPACT_ATOMS: atom_id res chain seq x y z
N MET A 1 -28.48 23.40 -1.55
CA MET A 1 -27.98 22.34 -0.64
C MET A 1 -27.13 21.40 -1.48
N PRO A 2 -25.90 21.06 -1.10
CA PRO A 2 -25.14 20.06 -1.83
C PRO A 2 -25.87 18.73 -1.74
N THR A 3 -25.96 18.02 -2.85
CA THR A 3 -26.52 16.66 -2.93
C THR A 3 -25.72 15.77 -1.96
N PRO A 4 -26.36 14.94 -1.11
CA PRO A 4 -25.61 14.02 -0.28
C PRO A 4 -24.76 13.12 -1.18
N PRO A 5 -23.50 12.81 -0.79
CA PRO A 5 -22.66 11.94 -1.59
C PRO A 5 -23.35 10.62 -1.83
N SER A 6 -23.25 10.12 -3.06
CA SER A 6 -23.75 8.78 -3.44
C SER A 6 -23.16 7.74 -2.49
N SER A 7 -23.99 6.90 -1.89
CA SER A 7 -23.53 5.80 -1.01
C SER A 7 -22.82 4.68 -1.78
N SER A 8 -22.84 4.71 -3.12
CA SER A 8 -22.24 3.70 -3.98
C SER A 8 -20.78 4.02 -4.32
N TRP A 9 -19.94 2.99 -4.30
CA TRP A 9 -18.54 3.06 -4.74
C TRP A 9 -18.46 3.08 -6.26
N LYS A 10 -17.61 3.97 -6.81
CA LYS A 10 -17.22 3.91 -8.21
C LYS A 10 -15.92 3.14 -8.34
N LEU A 11 -15.84 2.32 -9.39
CA LEU A 11 -14.68 1.49 -9.68
C LEU A 11 -14.03 1.97 -10.97
N TYR A 12 -12.72 2.16 -10.90
CA TYR A 12 -11.89 2.51 -12.04
C TYR A 12 -10.74 1.51 -12.13
N THR A 13 -10.40 1.10 -13.35
CA THR A 13 -9.19 0.32 -13.62
C THR A 13 -8.29 1.13 -14.53
N GLU A 14 -7.02 1.28 -14.13
CA GLU A 14 -6.04 2.08 -14.86
C GLU A 14 -4.78 1.27 -15.14
N HIS A 15 -4.31 1.36 -16.37
CA HIS A 15 -3.04 0.81 -16.83
C HIS A 15 -2.06 1.96 -17.05
N VAL A 16 -1.26 2.26 -16.06
CA VAL A 16 -0.41 3.47 -16.01
C VAL A 16 0.98 3.16 -15.42
N SER A 17 1.91 4.10 -15.55
CA SER A 17 3.15 4.05 -14.81
C SER A 17 2.95 4.50 -13.36
N ALA A 18 3.89 4.15 -12.47
CA ALA A 18 3.82 4.58 -11.07
C ALA A 18 3.96 6.11 -10.96
N VAL A 19 4.75 6.74 -11.83
CA VAL A 19 4.89 8.21 -11.88
C VAL A 19 3.57 8.87 -12.24
N GLU A 20 2.89 8.38 -13.28
CA GLU A 20 1.59 8.91 -13.70
C GLU A 20 0.55 8.81 -12.58
N GLN A 21 0.46 7.65 -11.90
CA GLN A 21 -0.50 7.45 -10.82
C GLN A 21 -0.21 8.31 -9.59
N HIS A 22 1.07 8.47 -9.21
CA HIS A 22 1.43 9.34 -8.08
C HIS A 22 1.25 10.83 -8.39
N GLY A 23 1.40 11.23 -9.66
CA GLY A 23 1.18 12.61 -10.15
C GLY A 23 -0.28 12.97 -10.37
N ARG A 24 -1.16 11.99 -10.54
CA ARG A 24 -2.57 12.20 -10.91
C ARG A 24 -3.38 12.86 -9.78
N ASP A 25 -4.20 13.83 -10.15
CA ASP A 25 -5.28 14.32 -9.32
C ASP A 25 -6.51 13.42 -9.51
N LEU A 26 -7.05 12.93 -8.39
CA LEU A 26 -8.20 12.04 -8.40
C LEU A 26 -9.51 12.83 -8.26
N VAL A 27 -10.59 12.29 -8.80
CA VAL A 27 -11.91 12.86 -8.66
C VAL A 27 -12.36 12.78 -7.20
N VAL A 28 -12.98 13.85 -6.69
CA VAL A 28 -13.46 13.94 -5.30
C VAL A 28 -14.81 13.24 -5.19
N GLU A 29 -14.75 11.92 -5.11
CA GLU A 29 -15.93 11.06 -4.94
C GLU A 29 -15.53 9.78 -4.19
N ARG A 30 -16.52 9.01 -3.73
CA ARG A 30 -16.27 7.68 -3.15
C ARG A 30 -15.89 6.72 -4.27
N ALA A 31 -14.61 6.35 -4.33
CA ALA A 31 -14.08 5.57 -5.45
C ALA A 31 -12.94 4.63 -5.04
N VAL A 32 -12.81 3.54 -5.79
CA VAL A 32 -11.64 2.64 -5.80
C VAL A 32 -11.03 2.64 -7.19
N TRP A 33 -9.73 2.83 -7.23
CA TRP A 33 -8.92 2.76 -8.44
C TRP A 33 -8.03 1.51 -8.36
N ASP A 34 -8.30 0.52 -9.20
CA ASP A 34 -7.42 -0.64 -9.40
C ASP A 34 -6.30 -0.24 -10.36
N VAL A 35 -5.11 -0.04 -9.79
CA VAL A 35 -3.95 0.48 -10.51
C VAL A 35 -3.08 -0.67 -10.98
N ARG A 36 -3.02 -0.88 -12.28
CA ARG A 36 -2.18 -1.88 -12.95
C ARG A 36 -0.96 -1.18 -13.53
N ILE A 37 0.18 -1.29 -12.88
CA ILE A 37 1.39 -0.64 -13.39
C ILE A 37 1.93 -1.35 -14.63
N THR A 38 2.45 -0.54 -15.56
CA THR A 38 2.91 -1.02 -16.88
C THR A 38 4.40 -1.37 -16.90
N ARG A 39 5.17 -0.95 -15.90
CA ARG A 39 6.61 -1.20 -15.75
C ARG A 39 7.01 -1.32 -14.29
N LYS A 40 8.18 -1.90 -14.03
CA LYS A 40 8.73 -1.97 -12.67
C LYS A 40 9.00 -0.59 -12.12
N ALA A 41 8.74 -0.40 -10.83
CA ALA A 41 8.97 0.87 -10.15
C ALA A 41 9.48 0.69 -8.72
N ILE A 42 10.28 1.66 -8.28
CA ILE A 42 10.67 1.85 -6.89
C ILE A 42 10.04 3.15 -6.41
N VAL A 43 9.17 3.04 -5.40
CA VAL A 43 8.49 4.19 -4.81
C VAL A 43 9.18 4.58 -3.52
N LEU A 44 9.84 5.74 -3.52
CA LEU A 44 10.47 6.34 -2.34
C LEU A 44 9.42 7.05 -1.48
N GLY A 45 9.57 6.96 -0.17
CA GLY A 45 8.84 7.82 0.76
C GLY A 45 9.24 9.29 0.60
N SER A 46 8.39 10.22 1.05
CA SER A 46 8.59 11.67 0.86
C SER A 46 9.91 12.21 1.44
N ARG A 47 10.48 11.55 2.44
CA ARG A 47 11.72 11.94 3.12
C ARG A 47 12.95 11.11 2.72
N GLN A 48 12.76 10.10 1.87
CA GLN A 48 13.87 9.27 1.42
C GLN A 48 14.63 9.91 0.27
N ASP A 49 15.93 9.65 0.21
CA ASP A 49 16.80 10.14 -0.86
C ASP A 49 17.09 9.05 -1.90
N GLN A 50 17.18 9.44 -3.16
CA GLN A 50 17.47 8.52 -4.26
C GLN A 50 18.88 7.92 -4.17
N SER A 51 19.81 8.55 -3.44
CA SER A 51 21.15 8.01 -3.16
C SER A 51 21.13 6.71 -2.35
N GLN A 52 20.00 6.36 -1.73
CA GLN A 52 19.80 5.04 -1.09
C GLN A 52 19.71 3.90 -2.11
N LEU A 53 19.49 4.22 -3.40
CA LEU A 53 19.34 3.25 -4.46
C LEU A 53 20.63 3.07 -5.28
N ASN A 54 20.84 1.86 -5.79
CA ASN A 54 21.83 1.57 -6.80
C ASN A 54 21.35 2.11 -8.16
N GLY A 55 21.69 3.38 -8.43
CA GLY A 55 21.23 4.08 -9.62
C GLY A 55 21.69 3.43 -10.93
N GLU A 56 22.90 2.83 -10.97
CA GLU A 56 23.39 2.14 -12.16
C GLU A 56 22.55 0.90 -12.46
N GLN A 57 22.21 0.11 -11.42
CA GLN A 57 21.37 -1.07 -11.58
C GLN A 57 19.94 -0.68 -11.95
N CYS A 58 19.38 0.35 -11.29
CA CYS A 58 18.05 0.85 -11.63
C CYS A 58 17.96 1.30 -13.09
N ASN A 59 18.97 2.02 -13.60
CA ASN A 59 19.04 2.46 -14.99
C ASN A 59 19.17 1.27 -15.97
N ARG A 60 20.01 0.30 -15.65
CA ARG A 60 20.20 -0.92 -16.48
C ARG A 60 18.92 -1.72 -16.65
N ASP A 61 18.13 -1.80 -15.59
CA ASP A 61 16.89 -2.58 -15.56
C ASP A 61 15.65 -1.72 -15.87
N GLU A 62 15.86 -0.47 -16.30
CA GLU A 62 14.80 0.49 -16.66
C GLU A 62 13.76 0.69 -15.56
N ILE A 63 14.21 0.68 -14.29
CA ILE A 63 13.33 0.85 -13.14
C ILE A 63 12.86 2.30 -13.04
N GLU A 64 11.56 2.51 -13.01
CA GLU A 64 10.97 3.80 -12.75
C GLU A 64 11.14 4.18 -11.27
N ILE A 65 11.73 5.33 -10.98
CA ILE A 65 11.90 5.81 -9.61
C ILE A 65 10.96 6.98 -9.39
N VAL A 66 10.08 6.84 -8.42
CA VAL A 66 9.11 7.88 -8.06
C VAL A 66 9.14 8.17 -6.56
N ARG A 67 8.96 9.43 -6.19
CA ARG A 67 8.82 9.83 -4.78
C ARG A 67 7.36 10.14 -4.49
N ARG A 68 6.75 9.38 -3.56
CA ARG A 68 5.38 9.66 -3.12
C ARG A 68 5.32 10.86 -2.16
N ARG A 69 4.15 11.44 -2.04
CA ARG A 69 3.90 12.58 -1.14
C ARG A 69 3.69 12.17 0.33
N SER A 70 3.43 10.89 0.59
CA SER A 70 3.30 10.32 1.94
C SER A 70 4.65 9.85 2.48
N GLY A 71 4.77 9.72 3.81
CA GLY A 71 5.96 9.17 4.47
C GLY A 71 6.10 7.65 4.32
N GLY A 72 7.04 7.08 5.07
CA GLY A 72 7.36 5.65 5.09
C GLY A 72 8.56 5.29 4.20
N GLY A 73 8.93 4.01 4.19
CA GLY A 73 10.07 3.46 3.46
C GLY A 73 9.78 3.15 1.98
N ILE A 74 10.75 2.56 1.31
CA ILE A 74 10.71 2.11 -0.10
C ILE A 74 9.61 1.08 -0.30
N VAL A 75 8.94 1.13 -1.46
CA VAL A 75 8.05 0.09 -1.96
C VAL A 75 8.52 -0.34 -3.34
N PHE A 76 8.67 -1.65 -3.55
CA PHE A 76 8.97 -2.24 -4.86
C PHE A 76 7.67 -2.63 -5.54
N LEU A 77 7.52 -2.27 -6.80
CA LEU A 77 6.34 -2.59 -7.59
C LEU A 77 6.78 -3.25 -8.91
N ALA A 78 6.13 -4.37 -9.26
CA ALA A 78 6.35 -5.02 -10.55
C ALA A 78 5.02 -5.43 -11.17
N PRO A 79 4.84 -5.33 -12.50
CA PRO A 79 3.63 -5.74 -13.17
C PRO A 79 3.25 -7.19 -12.82
N GLY A 80 2.02 -7.41 -12.38
CA GLY A 80 1.51 -8.74 -12.04
C GLY A 80 1.93 -9.29 -10.66
N GLU A 81 2.76 -8.59 -9.88
CA GLU A 81 3.29 -9.09 -8.60
C GLU A 81 2.63 -8.46 -7.36
N HIS A 82 1.71 -7.52 -7.54
CA HIS A 82 0.98 -6.85 -6.46
C HIS A 82 -0.38 -6.35 -6.92
N VAL A 83 -1.27 -6.09 -5.99
CA VAL A 83 -2.46 -5.27 -6.19
C VAL A 83 -2.19 -3.90 -5.56
N TRP A 84 -2.46 -2.83 -6.30
CA TRP A 84 -2.45 -1.47 -5.80
C TRP A 84 -3.85 -0.87 -5.95
N LEU A 85 -4.49 -0.57 -4.82
CA LEU A 85 -5.78 0.12 -4.80
C LEU A 85 -5.62 1.51 -4.21
N ASP A 86 -6.07 2.52 -4.96
CA ASP A 86 -6.30 3.86 -4.42
C ASP A 86 -7.75 3.99 -4.01
N VAL A 87 -8.00 4.11 -2.71
CA VAL A 87 -9.34 4.32 -2.16
C VAL A 87 -9.51 5.78 -1.81
N VAL A 88 -10.52 6.42 -2.40
CA VAL A 88 -10.82 7.85 -2.22
C VAL A 88 -12.15 8.00 -1.52
N ILE A 89 -12.18 8.84 -0.48
CA ILE A 89 -13.41 9.29 0.15
C ILE A 89 -13.44 10.82 0.22
N PRO A 90 -14.55 11.46 -0.13
CA PRO A 90 -14.70 12.91 0.00
C PRO A 90 -14.76 13.32 1.47
N ARG A 91 -14.42 14.58 1.74
CA ARG A 91 -14.65 15.17 3.06
C ARG A 91 -16.14 15.15 3.39
N GLY A 92 -16.49 14.74 4.62
CA GLY A 92 -17.89 14.60 5.04
C GLY A 92 -18.52 13.26 4.70
N ASP A 93 -17.78 12.35 4.07
CA ASP A 93 -18.19 10.96 3.94
C ASP A 93 -18.37 10.31 5.33
N ALA A 94 -19.29 9.35 5.45
CA ALA A 94 -19.52 8.63 6.71
C ALA A 94 -18.27 7.88 7.24
N LEU A 95 -17.34 7.52 6.33
CA LEU A 95 -16.07 6.88 6.65
C LEU A 95 -14.95 7.88 6.98
N TRP A 96 -15.23 9.20 6.86
CA TRP A 96 -14.25 10.23 7.18
C TRP A 96 -14.00 10.29 8.68
N ASN A 97 -12.73 10.28 9.06
CA ASN A 97 -12.31 10.52 10.45
C ASN A 97 -11.27 11.64 10.48
N ASP A 98 -11.46 12.66 11.31
CA ASP A 98 -10.54 13.78 11.44
C ASP A 98 -9.24 13.38 12.15
N ASP A 99 -9.26 12.34 12.97
CA ASP A 99 -8.07 11.74 13.57
C ASP A 99 -7.31 10.95 12.50
N VAL A 100 -6.17 11.48 12.07
CA VAL A 100 -5.32 10.88 11.03
C VAL A 100 -4.86 9.47 11.39
N ALA A 101 -4.61 9.20 12.67
CA ALA A 101 -4.17 7.87 13.12
C ALA A 101 -5.28 6.82 13.02
N LYS A 102 -6.55 7.24 13.13
CA LYS A 102 -7.71 6.35 13.06
C LYS A 102 -8.38 6.30 11.68
N ALA A 103 -8.03 7.24 10.81
CA ALA A 103 -8.71 7.44 9.53
C ALA A 103 -8.65 6.21 8.59
N SER A 104 -7.62 5.38 8.71
CA SER A 104 -7.46 4.14 7.93
C SER A 104 -7.99 2.88 8.62
N TRP A 105 -8.55 2.98 9.84
CA TRP A 105 -8.95 1.80 10.60
C TRP A 105 -10.06 1.00 9.92
N TRP A 106 -11.09 1.68 9.44
CA TRP A 106 -12.17 1.04 8.70
C TRP A 106 -11.67 0.27 7.47
N LEU A 107 -10.68 0.86 6.79
CA LEU A 107 -10.07 0.27 5.60
C LEU A 107 -9.23 -0.97 5.96
N GLY A 108 -8.51 -0.91 7.07
CA GLY A 108 -7.84 -2.07 7.64
C GLY A 108 -8.81 -3.21 7.95
N ASP A 109 -10.00 -2.90 8.49
CA ASP A 109 -11.04 -3.91 8.75
C ASP A 109 -11.57 -4.55 7.46
N VAL A 110 -11.79 -3.76 6.41
CA VAL A 110 -12.16 -4.29 5.08
C VAL A 110 -11.08 -5.24 4.55
N TRP A 111 -9.80 -4.86 4.68
CA TRP A 111 -8.69 -5.72 4.26
C TRP A 111 -8.57 -7.00 5.07
N VAL A 112 -8.81 -6.95 6.39
CA VAL A 112 -8.87 -8.16 7.24
C VAL A 112 -9.97 -9.10 6.76
N GLN A 113 -11.17 -8.58 6.50
CA GLN A 113 -12.28 -9.38 5.97
C GLN A 113 -11.95 -9.96 4.59
N THR A 114 -11.33 -9.16 3.72
CA THR A 114 -10.87 -9.59 2.39
C THR A 114 -9.90 -10.76 2.50
N LEU A 115 -8.87 -10.64 3.32
CA LEU A 115 -7.86 -11.69 3.51
C LEU A 115 -8.47 -12.97 4.09
N ASN A 116 -9.35 -12.84 5.10
CA ASN A 116 -10.06 -13.99 5.66
C ASN A 116 -10.91 -14.70 4.60
N ALA A 117 -11.65 -13.96 3.77
CA ALA A 117 -12.45 -14.53 2.68
C ALA A 117 -11.59 -15.23 1.61
N LEU A 118 -10.33 -14.80 1.44
CA LEU A 118 -9.35 -15.42 0.54
C LEU A 118 -8.57 -16.58 1.19
N GLY A 119 -8.92 -16.96 2.43
CA GLY A 119 -8.33 -18.12 3.12
C GLY A 119 -7.11 -17.77 4.00
N GLU A 120 -6.72 -16.50 4.10
CA GLU A 120 -5.67 -16.08 5.02
C GLU A 120 -6.22 -15.95 6.45
N ASN A 121 -5.59 -16.64 7.40
CA ASN A 121 -6.03 -16.68 8.78
C ASN A 121 -5.07 -15.94 9.71
N ASN A 122 -5.53 -15.60 10.93
CA ASN A 122 -4.73 -14.92 11.94
C ASN A 122 -4.19 -13.56 11.49
N VAL A 123 -4.97 -12.85 10.70
CA VAL A 123 -4.68 -11.49 10.25
C VAL A 123 -5.45 -10.46 11.07
N SER A 124 -4.82 -9.34 11.36
CA SER A 124 -5.44 -8.24 12.12
C SER A 124 -4.98 -6.88 11.60
N ALA A 125 -5.84 -5.88 11.75
CA ALA A 125 -5.45 -4.49 11.47
C ALA A 125 -4.71 -3.91 12.68
N HIS A 126 -3.53 -3.35 12.45
CA HIS A 126 -2.73 -2.68 13.48
C HIS A 126 -3.44 -1.40 13.95
N ARG A 127 -3.59 -1.25 15.26
CA ARG A 127 -4.32 -0.12 15.88
C ARG A 127 -3.44 0.82 16.66
N GLU A 128 -2.20 0.44 16.87
CA GLU A 128 -1.24 1.20 17.67
C GLU A 128 -0.48 2.21 16.82
N SER A 129 0.40 2.97 17.43
CA SER A 129 1.30 3.89 16.74
C SER A 129 2.24 3.15 15.79
N LEU A 130 2.88 3.89 14.89
CA LEU A 130 3.88 3.34 13.98
C LEU A 130 4.96 2.58 14.76
N SER A 131 5.13 1.30 14.42
CA SER A 131 6.25 0.46 14.86
C SER A 131 7.25 0.34 13.72
N SER A 132 8.46 0.84 13.92
CA SER A 132 9.53 0.87 12.92
C SER A 132 10.88 0.65 13.58
N ASP A 133 11.75 -0.01 12.87
CA ASP A 133 13.18 -0.14 13.16
C ASP A 133 13.97 0.30 11.91
N ALA A 134 15.27 0.08 11.88
CA ALA A 134 16.11 0.46 10.75
C ALA A 134 15.65 -0.16 9.42
N TRP A 135 15.08 -1.37 9.43
CA TRP A 135 14.46 -1.97 8.25
C TRP A 135 13.16 -1.27 7.88
N GLY A 136 12.29 -0.95 8.85
CA GLY A 136 11.04 -0.24 8.62
C GLY A 136 11.24 1.20 8.13
N ASP A 137 12.33 1.85 8.56
CA ASP A 137 12.70 3.18 8.06
C ASP A 137 13.18 3.12 6.60
N LEU A 138 13.80 2.01 6.20
CA LEU A 138 14.25 1.77 4.83
C LEU A 138 13.13 1.25 3.92
N LEU A 139 12.39 0.23 4.36
CA LEU A 139 11.38 -0.48 3.57
C LEU A 139 10.00 -0.35 4.21
N CYS A 140 9.02 0.13 3.46
CA CYS A 140 7.65 0.35 3.95
C CYS A 140 7.02 -0.90 4.57
N PHE A 141 7.26 -2.06 3.96
CA PHE A 141 6.69 -3.33 4.42
C PHE A 141 7.41 -3.96 5.62
N ALA A 142 8.56 -3.43 6.01
CA ALA A 142 9.27 -3.89 7.21
C ALA A 142 8.85 -3.16 8.50
N GLY A 143 8.17 -2.00 8.40
CA GLY A 143 7.51 -1.32 9.52
C GLY A 143 5.99 -1.48 9.44
N VAL A 144 5.27 -1.16 10.51
CA VAL A 144 3.80 -1.28 10.59
C VAL A 144 3.19 0.00 11.15
N GLY A 145 2.27 0.59 10.40
CA GLY A 145 1.52 1.77 10.77
C GLY A 145 0.04 1.50 11.08
N PRO A 146 -0.68 2.48 11.64
CA PRO A 146 -2.09 2.35 11.97
C PRO A 146 -2.94 1.98 10.74
N GLY A 147 -3.82 0.98 10.91
CA GLY A 147 -4.71 0.48 9.87
C GLY A 147 -4.10 -0.57 8.93
N GLU A 148 -2.77 -0.71 8.90
CA GLU A 148 -2.11 -1.73 8.08
C GLU A 148 -2.42 -3.14 8.58
N VAL A 149 -2.43 -4.12 7.68
CA VAL A 149 -2.83 -5.49 8.04
C VAL A 149 -1.64 -6.41 8.12
N VAL A 150 -1.57 -7.12 9.23
CA VAL A 150 -0.46 -8.00 9.60
C VAL A 150 -0.96 -9.37 10.01
N ARG A 151 -0.10 -10.37 9.87
CA ARG A 151 -0.19 -11.64 10.59
C ARG A 151 0.80 -11.61 11.73
N GLN A 152 0.34 -11.87 12.94
CA GLN A 152 1.21 -12.06 14.09
C GLN A 152 1.37 -13.56 14.36
N SER A 153 2.59 -14.04 14.32
CA SER A 153 3.00 -15.33 14.90
C SER A 153 3.73 -15.09 16.23
N ALA A 154 4.06 -16.14 16.96
CA ALA A 154 4.67 -16.01 18.30
C ALA A 154 5.90 -15.10 18.36
N GLU A 155 6.68 -15.02 17.29
CA GLU A 155 7.95 -14.28 17.25
C GLU A 155 8.07 -13.29 16.10
N LEU A 156 7.10 -13.24 15.18
CA LEU A 156 7.22 -12.48 13.94
C LEU A 156 5.92 -11.79 13.54
N LEU A 157 6.08 -10.55 13.08
CA LEU A 157 5.03 -9.77 12.47
C LEU A 157 5.27 -9.71 10.95
N SER A 158 4.35 -10.25 10.16
CA SER A 158 4.42 -10.21 8.69
C SER A 158 3.33 -9.30 8.14
N LYS A 159 3.71 -8.27 7.36
CA LYS A 159 2.76 -7.32 6.79
C LYS A 159 2.21 -7.82 5.46
N PHE A 160 0.89 -7.91 5.36
CA PHE A 160 0.13 -8.21 4.15
C PHE A 160 -0.21 -6.96 3.37
N VAL A 161 -0.74 -5.93 4.06
CA VAL A 161 -1.25 -4.73 3.41
C VAL A 161 -0.58 -3.50 3.98
N GLY A 162 0.11 -2.77 3.11
CA GLY A 162 0.59 -1.43 3.38
C GLY A 162 -0.47 -0.40 3.01
N ILE A 163 -0.72 0.57 3.89
CA ILE A 163 -1.68 1.65 3.66
C ILE A 163 -1.00 2.98 3.89
N SER A 164 -0.81 3.76 2.83
CA SER A 164 -0.37 5.14 2.97
C SER A 164 -1.53 6.10 2.75
N GLN A 165 -1.55 7.21 3.48
CA GLN A 165 -2.63 8.18 3.44
C GLN A 165 -2.13 9.54 2.97
N ARG A 166 -2.90 10.18 2.08
CA ARG A 166 -2.80 11.60 1.75
C ARG A 166 -4.14 12.27 1.95
N ARG A 167 -4.16 13.39 2.67
CA ARG A 167 -5.36 14.19 2.90
C ARG A 167 -5.23 15.56 2.25
N THR A 168 -6.32 16.02 1.69
CA THR A 168 -6.52 17.38 1.20
C THR A 168 -7.68 18.03 1.97
N ARG A 169 -8.09 19.22 1.57
CA ARG A 169 -9.32 19.85 2.09
C ARG A 169 -10.56 19.06 1.72
N ASP A 170 -10.55 18.42 0.55
CA ASP A 170 -11.75 17.93 -0.12
C ASP A 170 -11.88 16.40 -0.06
N TYR A 171 -10.77 15.66 0.10
CA TYR A 171 -10.78 14.20 0.12
C TYR A 171 -9.61 13.61 0.90
N ALA A 172 -9.76 12.34 1.28
CA ALA A 172 -8.69 11.45 1.71
C ALA A 172 -8.44 10.39 0.63
N ARG A 173 -7.18 10.18 0.26
CA ARG A 173 -6.70 9.10 -0.61
C ARG A 173 -5.89 8.13 0.23
N PHE A 174 -6.28 6.87 0.20
CA PHE A 174 -5.56 5.76 0.81
C PHE A 174 -4.97 4.91 -0.30
N GLN A 175 -3.65 4.79 -0.31
CA GLN A 175 -2.94 3.93 -1.26
C GLN A 175 -2.63 2.61 -0.58
N CYS A 176 -3.32 1.57 -0.98
CA CYS A 176 -3.18 0.22 -0.45
C CYS A 176 -2.35 -0.63 -1.39
N THR A 177 -1.36 -1.32 -0.87
CA THR A 177 -0.56 -2.29 -1.63
C THR A 177 -0.56 -3.63 -0.90
N ILE A 178 -0.78 -4.70 -1.65
CA ILE A 178 -0.66 -6.09 -1.21
C ILE A 178 0.11 -6.89 -2.26
N TYR A 179 1.10 -7.67 -1.85
CA TYR A 179 1.87 -8.49 -2.76
C TYR A 179 1.18 -9.82 -3.05
N THR A 180 1.18 -10.22 -4.32
CA THR A 180 0.92 -11.60 -4.76
C THR A 180 2.22 -12.37 -4.94
N LYS A 181 3.33 -11.63 -5.08
CA LYS A 181 4.69 -12.19 -5.12
C LYS A 181 5.65 -11.17 -4.51
N TRP A 182 6.48 -11.63 -3.59
CA TRP A 182 7.53 -10.84 -2.95
C TRP A 182 8.89 -11.49 -3.17
N ASN A 183 9.88 -10.69 -3.58
CA ASN A 183 11.24 -11.15 -3.80
C ASN A 183 12.22 -10.26 -3.00
N PRO A 184 12.79 -10.74 -1.89
CA PRO A 184 13.73 -9.96 -1.09
C PRO A 184 15.03 -9.63 -1.84
N ARG A 185 15.36 -10.34 -2.94
CA ARG A 185 16.53 -10.03 -3.77
C ARG A 185 16.42 -8.68 -4.47
N ASP A 186 15.21 -8.13 -4.64
CA ASP A 186 15.05 -6.78 -5.19
C ASP A 186 15.67 -5.74 -4.25
N VAL A 187 15.64 -5.98 -2.95
CA VAL A 187 16.30 -5.13 -1.96
C VAL A 187 17.82 -5.20 -2.14
N GLU A 188 18.38 -6.39 -2.23
CA GLU A 188 19.82 -6.61 -2.44
C GLU A 188 20.31 -5.95 -3.75
N MET A 189 19.49 -6.03 -4.78
CA MET A 189 19.83 -5.54 -6.12
C MET A 189 19.78 -4.02 -6.23
N TYR A 190 18.76 -3.40 -5.63
CA TYR A 190 18.46 -1.99 -5.87
C TYR A 190 18.73 -1.07 -4.69
N VAL A 191 19.03 -1.59 -3.48
CA VAL A 191 19.33 -0.75 -2.30
C VAL A 191 20.81 -0.82 -1.93
N MET A 192 21.43 0.34 -1.73
CA MET A 192 22.88 0.44 -1.50
C MET A 192 23.31 -0.06 -0.11
N ASN A 193 22.60 0.33 0.94
CA ASN A 193 23.00 0.03 2.32
C ASN A 193 21.82 -0.56 3.07
N THR A 194 21.86 -1.86 3.34
CA THR A 194 20.85 -2.54 4.14
C THR A 194 21.26 -2.60 5.61
N PRO A 195 20.34 -2.44 6.56
CA PRO A 195 20.67 -2.42 7.99
C PRO A 195 20.98 -3.79 8.59
N GLY A 196 20.74 -4.88 7.86
CA GLY A 196 20.92 -6.23 8.34
C GLY A 196 20.84 -7.29 7.24
N ASN A 197 20.51 -8.51 7.61
CA ASN A 197 20.44 -9.65 6.68
C ASN A 197 19.06 -9.67 5.96
N LEU A 198 19.07 -10.01 4.68
CA LEU A 198 17.85 -10.14 3.87
C LEU A 198 16.86 -11.18 4.39
N SER A 199 17.33 -12.20 5.11
CA SER A 199 16.45 -13.18 5.75
C SER A 199 15.50 -12.56 6.77
N GLU A 200 15.87 -11.43 7.39
CA GLU A 200 15.04 -10.71 8.34
C GLU A 200 13.82 -10.09 7.66
N ILE A 201 13.99 -9.50 6.48
CA ILE A 201 12.89 -8.87 5.73
C ILE A 201 12.08 -9.88 4.91
N ALA A 202 12.69 -10.99 4.50
CA ALA A 202 11.99 -12.03 3.76
C ALA A 202 10.74 -12.55 4.51
N GLN A 203 10.79 -12.55 5.83
CA GLN A 203 9.72 -13.02 6.70
C GLN A 203 8.75 -11.90 7.14
N ARG A 204 9.16 -10.62 7.03
CA ARG A 204 8.33 -9.46 7.42
C ARG A 204 7.30 -9.08 6.37
N VAL A 205 7.46 -9.54 5.14
CA VAL A 205 6.57 -9.24 4.01
C VAL A 205 5.81 -10.49 3.63
N ALA A 206 4.48 -10.44 3.74
CA ALA A 206 3.62 -11.52 3.32
C ALA A 206 3.11 -11.29 1.89
N ALA A 207 2.95 -12.38 1.14
CA ALA A 207 2.34 -12.38 -0.18
C ALA A 207 1.17 -13.37 -0.22
N VAL A 208 0.08 -12.98 -0.87
CA VAL A 208 -1.14 -13.80 -1.00
C VAL A 208 -1.09 -14.61 -2.30
N GLN A 209 -1.32 -15.92 -2.19
CA GLN A 209 -1.21 -16.86 -3.31
C GLN A 209 -2.54 -17.02 -4.08
N VAL A 210 -3.13 -15.89 -4.47
CA VAL A 210 -4.36 -15.83 -5.27
C VAL A 210 -4.22 -14.83 -6.41
N SER A 211 -5.12 -14.86 -7.38
CA SER A 211 -5.08 -13.92 -8.50
C SER A 211 -5.36 -12.49 -8.04
N GLN A 212 -4.73 -11.50 -8.69
CA GLN A 212 -5.00 -10.08 -8.43
C GLN A 212 -6.49 -9.75 -8.56
N GLN A 213 -7.17 -10.31 -9.55
CA GLN A 213 -8.59 -10.08 -9.77
C GLN A 213 -9.44 -10.59 -8.59
N ALA A 214 -9.12 -11.78 -8.05
CA ALA A 214 -9.83 -12.30 -6.88
C ALA A 214 -9.66 -11.39 -5.64
N ILE A 215 -8.48 -10.80 -5.46
CA ILE A 215 -8.24 -9.83 -4.37
C ILE A 215 -9.13 -8.60 -4.57
N VAL A 216 -9.12 -8.02 -5.78
CA VAL A 216 -9.89 -6.80 -6.10
C VAL A 216 -11.39 -7.04 -5.94
N ASP A 217 -11.91 -8.13 -6.54
CA ASP A 217 -13.34 -8.44 -6.49
C ASP A 217 -13.82 -8.68 -5.06
N THR A 218 -13.04 -9.42 -4.26
CA THR A 218 -13.36 -9.68 -2.85
C THR A 218 -13.34 -8.39 -2.04
N PHE A 219 -12.29 -7.57 -2.19
CA PHE A 219 -12.17 -6.29 -1.50
C PHE A 219 -13.36 -5.38 -1.81
N VAL A 220 -13.70 -5.24 -3.09
CA VAL A 220 -14.81 -4.38 -3.53
C VAL A 220 -16.16 -4.86 -2.98
N SER A 221 -16.37 -6.17 -2.94
CA SER A 221 -17.63 -6.75 -2.42
C SER A 221 -17.84 -6.51 -0.92
N LEU A 222 -16.78 -6.21 -0.18
CA LEU A 222 -16.77 -6.00 1.27
C LEU A 222 -16.72 -4.52 1.67
N LEU A 223 -16.70 -3.61 0.71
CA LEU A 223 -16.72 -2.18 1.00
C LEU A 223 -18.04 -1.77 1.68
N PRO A 224 -17.98 -0.94 2.73
CA PRO A 224 -19.18 -0.45 3.41
C PRO A 224 -20.01 0.44 2.49
N LEU A 225 -21.35 0.36 2.61
CA LEU A 225 -22.33 1.14 1.85
C LEU A 225 -22.33 2.62 2.27
#